data_50469b1d40f01eefbfe1b04554964952
#
_entry.id   50469b1d40f01eefbfe1b04554964952
#
_cell.length_a   1.000
_cell.length_b   1.000
_cell.length_c   1.000
_cell.angle_alpha   90.00
_cell.angle_beta   90.00
_cell.angle_gamma   90.00
#
_symmetry.space_group_name_H-M   'P 1'
#
loop_
_entity.id
_entity.type
_entity.pdbx_description
1 polymer ?
#
loop_
_entity_poly.entity_id
_entity_poly.type
_entity_poly.pdbx_seq_one_letter_code
_entity_poly.pdbx_strand_id
1 'polypeptide(L)'
;MTVEEQVRKARLASRTLASLPRARKDEALELIAEALRRRAGEILAENAEDVALARASKLSAALVDRLYLDEDRLMDTASTVREVAALPDPVGEIEDGRRLANGLELTRLRVPLGVVAVVYEARPNVTVDAAALCLKSGNAVVLRGGSAAKHSNRMLAEVVQGAMLEAGLPAEAVAFVAGPREVLLELVALKGLIDVVIPRGGEELKELLAQHSAVPVIAAAGGNCHVYVDAAADLKMALAVTVNAKCQRPGVCNAAETLLVHRAVASEFLPVVIAELTRRGVELVVDRATTDLVPDPRLKRANRTHYETEFLDLKMAVRVVESLDEAIDHVTTFGSGHSEAIVTGDLEAAQRFTREIDAAVVYVNASTRFTDGGQFGLGAEMGISTQKLHARGPISLRELTCQKYVAWGDGQGRA
;
A
#
# COMPACT_ATOMS: atom_id res chain seq x y z
N MET A 1 -5.52 9.48 -29.84
CA MET A 1 -6.19 8.27 -29.29
C MET A 1 -6.98 8.70 -28.08
N THR A 2 -8.27 8.39 -27.99
CA THR A 2 -9.11 8.70 -26.83
C THR A 2 -8.75 7.80 -25.63
N VAL A 3 -9.20 8.15 -24.44
CA VAL A 3 -9.00 7.30 -23.23
C VAL A 3 -9.63 5.93 -23.43
N GLU A 4 -10.86 5.91 -23.94
CA GLU A 4 -11.58 4.66 -24.19
C GLU A 4 -10.83 3.75 -25.19
N GLU A 5 -10.29 4.31 -26.29
CA GLU A 5 -9.52 3.54 -27.27
C GLU A 5 -8.26 2.91 -26.65
N GLN A 6 -7.55 3.65 -25.78
CA GLN A 6 -6.38 3.13 -25.06
C GLN A 6 -6.76 1.99 -24.13
N VAL A 7 -7.83 2.15 -23.36
CA VAL A 7 -8.32 1.12 -22.43
C VAL A 7 -8.84 -0.11 -23.17
N ARG A 8 -9.51 0.06 -24.32
CA ARG A 8 -9.94 -1.06 -25.19
C ARG A 8 -8.74 -1.89 -25.68
N LYS A 9 -7.65 -1.24 -26.07
CA LYS A 9 -6.41 -1.95 -26.45
C LYS A 9 -5.81 -2.70 -25.25
N ALA A 10 -5.74 -2.07 -24.08
CA ALA A 10 -5.30 -2.73 -22.86
C ALA A 10 -6.18 -3.95 -22.51
N ARG A 11 -7.52 -3.83 -22.69
CA ARG A 11 -8.46 -4.93 -22.50
C ARG A 11 -8.22 -6.10 -23.47
N LEU A 12 -7.85 -5.85 -24.69
CA LEU A 12 -7.48 -6.90 -25.65
C LEU A 12 -6.15 -7.55 -25.24
N ALA A 13 -5.15 -6.75 -24.89
CA ALA A 13 -3.85 -7.22 -24.43
C ALA A 13 -3.93 -8.07 -23.15
N SER A 14 -4.86 -7.75 -22.22
CA SER A 14 -5.04 -8.50 -20.98
C SER A 14 -5.36 -9.98 -21.21
N ARG A 15 -6.04 -10.31 -22.32
CA ARG A 15 -6.34 -11.71 -22.69
C ARG A 15 -5.08 -12.50 -23.00
N THR A 16 -4.11 -11.88 -23.66
CA THR A 16 -2.80 -12.47 -23.92
C THR A 16 -2.05 -12.71 -22.60
N LEU A 17 -1.99 -11.67 -21.73
CA LEU A 17 -1.28 -11.78 -20.44
C LEU A 17 -1.86 -12.86 -19.53
N ALA A 18 -3.19 -13.01 -19.50
CA ALA A 18 -3.88 -13.97 -18.65
C ALA A 18 -3.51 -15.44 -18.95
N SER A 19 -3.01 -15.73 -20.15
CA SER A 19 -2.62 -17.07 -20.59
C SER A 19 -1.10 -17.30 -20.64
N LEU A 20 -0.29 -16.29 -20.27
CA LEU A 20 1.16 -16.41 -20.31
C LEU A 20 1.67 -17.38 -19.24
N PRO A 21 2.59 -18.28 -19.60
CA PRO A 21 3.30 -19.06 -18.60
C PRO A 21 4.24 -18.16 -17.80
N ARG A 22 4.50 -18.56 -16.54
CA ARG A 22 5.37 -17.84 -15.61
C ARG A 22 6.70 -17.38 -16.24
N ALA A 23 7.39 -18.29 -16.92
CA ALA A 23 8.69 -17.99 -17.53
C ALA A 23 8.68 -16.80 -18.49
N ARG A 24 7.58 -16.61 -19.25
CA ARG A 24 7.43 -15.48 -20.17
C ARG A 24 7.21 -14.15 -19.45
N LYS A 25 6.50 -14.20 -18.31
CA LYS A 25 6.31 -13.04 -17.44
C LYS A 25 7.63 -12.63 -16.78
N ASP A 26 8.38 -13.63 -16.27
CA ASP A 26 9.67 -13.41 -15.62
C ASP A 26 10.70 -12.82 -16.61
N GLU A 27 10.77 -13.35 -17.84
CA GLU A 27 11.61 -12.81 -18.91
C GLU A 27 11.28 -11.34 -19.22
N ALA A 28 10.00 -11.00 -19.35
CA ALA A 28 9.59 -9.63 -19.61
C ALA A 28 9.96 -8.66 -18.45
N LEU A 29 9.84 -9.14 -17.21
CA LEU A 29 10.23 -8.35 -16.03
C LEU A 29 11.75 -8.13 -15.98
N GLU A 30 12.57 -9.12 -16.32
CA GLU A 30 14.02 -8.93 -16.41
C GLU A 30 14.38 -7.90 -17.50
N LEU A 31 13.73 -7.96 -18.67
CA LEU A 31 13.92 -6.96 -19.73
C LEU A 31 13.50 -5.56 -19.30
N ILE A 32 12.43 -5.43 -18.49
CA ILE A 32 12.03 -4.14 -17.89
C ILE A 32 13.14 -3.64 -16.96
N ALA A 33 13.65 -4.47 -16.04
CA ALA A 33 14.72 -4.08 -15.13
C ALA A 33 16.00 -3.67 -15.87
N GLU A 34 16.35 -4.37 -16.95
CA GLU A 34 17.49 -4.01 -17.80
C GLU A 34 17.25 -2.71 -18.58
N ALA A 35 16.05 -2.50 -19.11
CA ALA A 35 15.68 -1.30 -19.84
C ALA A 35 15.74 -0.05 -18.94
N LEU A 36 15.32 -0.14 -17.67
CA LEU A 36 15.46 0.94 -16.69
C LEU A 36 16.92 1.34 -16.50
N ARG A 37 17.83 0.37 -16.38
CA ARG A 37 19.26 0.62 -16.25
C ARG A 37 19.85 1.20 -17.54
N ARG A 38 19.51 0.62 -18.67
CA ARG A 38 20.04 1.03 -20.00
C ARG A 38 19.63 2.47 -20.34
N ARG A 39 18.42 2.89 -19.96
CA ARG A 39 17.87 4.22 -20.25
C ARG A 39 17.89 5.16 -19.05
N ALA A 40 18.71 4.89 -18.03
CA ALA A 40 18.75 5.67 -16.79
C ALA A 40 18.98 7.17 -17.05
N GLY A 41 19.92 7.52 -17.92
CA GLY A 41 20.21 8.91 -18.26
C GLY A 41 19.00 9.68 -18.84
N GLU A 42 18.20 9.05 -19.70
CA GLU A 42 16.99 9.64 -20.26
C GLU A 42 15.90 9.82 -19.16
N ILE A 43 15.71 8.81 -18.31
CA ILE A 43 14.73 8.85 -17.21
C ILE A 43 15.08 9.97 -16.23
N LEU A 44 16.36 10.07 -15.83
CA LEU A 44 16.81 11.06 -14.86
C LEU A 44 16.75 12.49 -15.44
N ALA A 45 16.97 12.67 -16.74
CA ALA A 45 16.81 13.96 -17.40
C ALA A 45 15.33 14.42 -17.36
N GLU A 46 14.38 13.57 -17.71
CA GLU A 46 12.94 13.88 -17.64
C GLU A 46 12.47 14.11 -16.19
N ASN A 47 13.06 13.40 -15.22
CA ASN A 47 12.77 13.64 -13.80
C ASN A 47 13.31 14.99 -13.32
N ALA A 48 14.48 15.42 -13.78
CA ALA A 48 15.04 16.72 -13.43
C ALA A 48 14.10 17.87 -13.87
N GLU A 49 13.44 17.74 -15.03
CA GLU A 49 12.43 18.71 -15.51
C GLU A 49 11.23 18.77 -14.54
N ASP A 50 10.68 17.61 -14.15
CA ASP A 50 9.56 17.57 -13.20
C ASP A 50 9.95 18.19 -11.85
N VAL A 51 11.15 17.90 -11.34
CA VAL A 51 11.66 18.44 -10.08
C VAL A 51 11.87 19.97 -10.17
N ALA A 52 12.39 20.47 -11.29
CA ALA A 52 12.55 21.90 -11.52
C ALA A 52 11.19 22.62 -11.52
N LEU A 53 10.19 22.08 -12.22
CA LEU A 53 8.83 22.61 -12.26
C LEU A 53 8.16 22.57 -10.87
N ALA A 54 8.35 21.50 -10.11
CA ALA A 54 7.81 21.35 -8.76
C ALA A 54 8.38 22.40 -7.79
N ARG A 55 9.69 22.66 -7.87
CA ARG A 55 10.36 23.70 -7.07
C ARG A 55 9.90 25.11 -7.49
N ALA A 56 9.77 25.37 -8.78
CA ALA A 56 9.25 26.65 -9.30
C ALA A 56 7.80 26.91 -8.85
N SER A 57 6.98 25.85 -8.75
CA SER A 57 5.60 25.90 -8.27
C SER A 57 5.49 25.92 -6.75
N LYS A 58 6.61 25.98 -6.02
CA LYS A 58 6.68 26.02 -4.54
C LYS A 58 5.98 24.83 -3.85
N LEU A 59 6.04 23.63 -4.44
CA LEU A 59 5.58 22.43 -3.77
C LEU A 59 6.40 22.19 -2.50
N SER A 60 5.80 21.53 -1.50
CA SER A 60 6.47 21.23 -0.24
C SER A 60 7.71 20.36 -0.47
N ALA A 61 8.71 20.50 0.41
CA ALA A 61 9.93 19.69 0.34
C ALA A 61 9.65 18.18 0.34
N ALA A 62 8.62 17.74 1.09
CA ALA A 62 8.20 16.36 1.12
C ALA A 62 7.62 15.86 -0.22
N LEU A 63 6.89 16.70 -0.94
CA LEU A 63 6.38 16.36 -2.27
C LEU A 63 7.50 16.34 -3.30
N VAL A 64 8.45 17.28 -3.22
CA VAL A 64 9.65 17.29 -4.09
C VAL A 64 10.52 16.05 -3.85
N ASP A 65 10.71 15.63 -2.57
CA ASP A 65 11.45 14.40 -2.27
C ASP A 65 10.77 13.14 -2.82
N ARG A 66 9.42 13.07 -2.75
CA ARG A 66 8.65 11.95 -3.33
C ARG A 66 8.76 11.89 -4.85
N LEU A 67 8.94 13.03 -5.51
CA LEU A 67 9.05 13.14 -6.96
C LEU A 67 10.46 12.82 -7.46
N TYR A 68 11.47 13.10 -6.63
CA TYR A 68 12.88 13.03 -7.01
C TYR A 68 13.35 11.60 -7.22
N LEU A 69 13.98 11.37 -8.38
CA LEU A 69 14.75 10.17 -8.71
C LEU A 69 16.22 10.54 -8.90
N ASP A 70 17.08 9.73 -8.34
CA ASP A 70 18.49 9.64 -8.63
C ASP A 70 18.83 8.24 -9.14
N GLU A 71 20.11 8.01 -9.42
CA GLU A 71 20.56 6.70 -9.91
C GLU A 71 20.29 5.59 -8.91
N ASP A 72 20.51 5.83 -7.63
CA ASP A 72 20.29 4.83 -6.58
C ASP A 72 18.81 4.45 -6.48
N ARG A 73 17.89 5.42 -6.41
CA ARG A 73 16.44 5.18 -6.38
C ARG A 73 15.92 4.48 -7.65
N LEU A 74 16.53 4.78 -8.79
CA LEU A 74 16.19 4.10 -10.04
C LEU A 74 16.70 2.66 -10.05
N MET A 75 17.91 2.41 -9.53
CA MET A 75 18.45 1.05 -9.38
C MET A 75 17.66 0.24 -8.36
N ASP A 76 17.21 0.84 -7.27
CA ASP A 76 16.29 0.22 -6.31
C ASP A 76 14.97 -0.18 -7.00
N THR A 77 14.43 0.69 -7.87
CA THR A 77 13.23 0.36 -8.65
C THR A 77 13.47 -0.84 -9.58
N ALA A 78 14.61 -0.89 -10.26
CA ALA A 78 14.96 -2.03 -11.10
C ALA A 78 15.18 -3.32 -10.28
N SER A 79 15.72 -3.21 -9.07
CA SER A 79 15.85 -4.35 -8.13
C SER A 79 14.48 -4.86 -7.70
N THR A 80 13.55 -3.96 -7.36
CA THR A 80 12.17 -4.31 -6.99
C THR A 80 11.47 -5.08 -8.12
N VAL A 81 11.68 -4.70 -9.40
CA VAL A 81 11.12 -5.45 -10.53
C VAL A 81 11.65 -6.89 -10.56
N ARG A 82 12.95 -7.12 -10.27
CA ARG A 82 13.54 -8.45 -10.18
C ARG A 82 13.02 -9.24 -8.99
N GLU A 83 12.81 -8.59 -7.85
CA GLU A 83 12.18 -9.21 -6.68
C GLU A 83 10.77 -9.71 -7.03
N VAL A 84 9.96 -8.89 -7.72
CA VAL A 84 8.64 -9.30 -8.23
C VAL A 84 8.75 -10.46 -9.21
N ALA A 85 9.74 -10.47 -10.12
CA ALA A 85 9.96 -11.58 -11.04
C ALA A 85 10.25 -12.91 -10.31
N ALA A 86 11.01 -12.85 -9.21
CA ALA A 86 11.37 -14.03 -8.41
C ALA A 86 10.19 -14.62 -7.63
N LEU A 87 9.13 -13.83 -7.34
CA LEU A 87 7.97 -14.30 -6.60
C LEU A 87 7.24 -15.45 -7.31
N PRO A 88 6.58 -16.34 -6.55
CA PRO A 88 5.64 -17.31 -7.10
C PRO A 88 4.56 -16.63 -7.93
N ASP A 89 4.21 -17.21 -9.07
CA ASP A 89 3.09 -16.75 -9.90
C ASP A 89 1.77 -17.28 -9.33
N PRO A 90 0.83 -16.42 -8.90
CA PRO A 90 -0.43 -16.88 -8.35
C PRO A 90 -1.40 -17.39 -9.42
N VAL A 91 -1.18 -17.08 -10.70
CA VAL A 91 -2.11 -17.42 -11.79
C VAL A 91 -2.04 -18.92 -12.07
N GLY A 92 -3.20 -19.57 -12.04
CA GLY A 92 -3.32 -21.01 -12.21
C GLY A 92 -3.13 -21.84 -10.93
N GLU A 93 -2.87 -21.18 -9.79
CA GLU A 93 -2.82 -21.85 -8.49
C GLU A 93 -4.19 -22.48 -8.16
N ILE A 94 -4.19 -23.78 -7.83
CA ILE A 94 -5.39 -24.49 -7.40
C ILE A 94 -5.53 -24.35 -5.90
N GLU A 95 -6.60 -23.67 -5.46
CA GLU A 95 -6.87 -23.45 -4.04
C GLU A 95 -7.72 -24.56 -3.42
N ASP A 96 -8.60 -25.19 -4.22
CA ASP A 96 -9.50 -26.24 -3.78
C ASP A 96 -9.91 -27.10 -4.97
N GLY A 97 -10.08 -28.40 -4.72
CA GLY A 97 -10.56 -29.34 -5.73
C GLY A 97 -11.30 -30.51 -5.07
N ARG A 98 -12.48 -30.89 -5.62
CA ARG A 98 -13.27 -31.99 -5.12
C ARG A 98 -14.15 -32.59 -6.20
N ARG A 99 -14.51 -33.88 -6.01
CA ARG A 99 -15.52 -34.55 -6.80
C ARG A 99 -16.88 -34.44 -6.11
N LEU A 100 -17.87 -33.98 -6.84
CA LEU A 100 -19.24 -33.81 -6.34
C LEU A 100 -20.01 -35.16 -6.40
N ALA A 101 -21.10 -35.27 -5.66
CA ALA A 101 -21.93 -36.46 -5.63
C ALA A 101 -22.53 -36.82 -7.00
N ASN A 102 -22.73 -35.85 -7.89
CA ASN A 102 -23.19 -36.05 -9.25
C ASN A 102 -22.08 -36.41 -10.25
N GLY A 103 -20.84 -36.60 -9.77
CA GLY A 103 -19.69 -37.00 -10.57
C GLY A 103 -18.89 -35.86 -11.20
N LEU A 104 -19.33 -34.59 -11.09
CA LEU A 104 -18.53 -33.45 -11.56
C LEU A 104 -17.26 -33.30 -10.71
N GLU A 105 -16.13 -33.05 -11.37
CA GLU A 105 -14.89 -32.63 -10.74
C GLU A 105 -14.81 -31.11 -10.74
N LEU A 106 -14.87 -30.51 -9.56
CA LEU A 106 -14.85 -29.08 -9.39
C LEU A 106 -13.49 -28.62 -8.86
N THR A 107 -12.85 -27.70 -9.57
CA THR A 107 -11.59 -27.09 -9.20
C THR A 107 -11.79 -25.60 -9.07
N ARG A 108 -11.21 -24.99 -8.02
CA ARG A 108 -11.16 -23.55 -7.83
C ARG A 108 -9.73 -23.07 -8.03
N LEU A 109 -9.52 -22.26 -9.04
CA LEU A 109 -8.19 -21.74 -9.40
C LEU A 109 -8.15 -20.22 -9.46
N ARG A 110 -6.96 -19.68 -9.28
CA ARG A 110 -6.67 -18.26 -9.32
C ARG A 110 -6.50 -17.77 -10.76
N VAL A 111 -7.13 -16.65 -11.09
CA VAL A 111 -7.05 -16.01 -12.41
C VAL A 111 -6.83 -14.51 -12.24
N PRO A 112 -6.22 -13.82 -13.25
CA PRO A 112 -6.08 -12.37 -13.22
C PRO A 112 -7.42 -11.64 -13.08
N LEU A 113 -7.41 -10.44 -12.50
CA LEU A 113 -8.57 -9.55 -12.48
C LEU A 113 -8.94 -9.07 -13.90
N GLY A 114 -7.92 -8.78 -14.73
CA GLY A 114 -8.09 -8.34 -16.10
C GLY A 114 -7.37 -7.02 -16.40
N VAL A 115 -8.06 -5.88 -16.31
CA VAL A 115 -7.49 -4.53 -16.48
C VAL A 115 -7.55 -3.79 -15.16
N VAL A 116 -6.39 -3.42 -14.63
CA VAL A 116 -6.22 -2.66 -13.39
C VAL A 116 -5.88 -1.22 -13.74
N ALA A 117 -6.67 -0.25 -13.29
CA ALA A 117 -6.32 1.16 -13.40
C ALA A 117 -5.63 1.62 -12.10
N VAL A 118 -4.42 2.16 -12.20
CA VAL A 118 -3.69 2.72 -11.05
C VAL A 118 -3.62 4.23 -11.21
N VAL A 119 -4.22 4.94 -10.24
CA VAL A 119 -4.26 6.41 -10.20
C VAL A 119 -3.35 6.88 -9.09
N TYR A 120 -2.28 7.64 -9.40
CA TYR A 120 -1.26 7.98 -8.43
C TYR A 120 -0.76 9.41 -8.56
N GLU A 121 -0.22 9.94 -7.45
CA GLU A 121 0.33 11.30 -7.33
C GLU A 121 1.85 11.23 -7.13
N ALA A 122 2.56 12.24 -7.59
CA ALA A 122 3.96 12.59 -7.28
C ALA A 122 4.91 11.42 -6.84
N ARG A 123 4.82 10.25 -7.50
CA ARG A 123 5.62 9.05 -7.20
C ARG A 123 5.97 8.31 -8.50
N PRO A 124 7.02 8.72 -9.22
CA PRO A 124 7.36 8.12 -10.51
C PRO A 124 7.58 6.60 -10.47
N ASN A 125 8.20 6.08 -9.39
CA ASN A 125 8.42 4.63 -9.21
C ASN A 125 7.13 3.80 -9.29
N VAL A 126 5.98 4.35 -8.88
CA VAL A 126 4.69 3.64 -8.95
C VAL A 126 4.33 3.24 -10.37
N THR A 127 4.78 3.99 -11.39
CA THR A 127 4.60 3.61 -12.80
C THR A 127 5.18 2.23 -13.08
N VAL A 128 6.37 1.96 -12.58
CA VAL A 128 7.09 0.70 -12.79
C VAL A 128 6.56 -0.40 -11.86
N ASP A 129 6.40 -0.09 -10.57
CA ASP A 129 5.93 -1.05 -9.57
C ASP A 129 4.56 -1.62 -9.95
N ALA A 130 3.62 -0.74 -10.36
CA ALA A 130 2.29 -1.13 -10.81
C ALA A 130 2.34 -1.98 -12.09
N ALA A 131 3.19 -1.61 -13.06
CA ALA A 131 3.34 -2.39 -14.28
C ALA A 131 3.92 -3.78 -13.99
N ALA A 132 4.94 -3.87 -13.13
CA ALA A 132 5.57 -5.14 -12.77
C ALA A 132 4.59 -6.08 -12.04
N LEU A 133 3.87 -5.59 -11.02
CA LEU A 133 2.89 -6.36 -10.28
C LEU A 133 1.72 -6.83 -11.17
N CYS A 134 1.21 -5.95 -12.05
CA CYS A 134 0.16 -6.31 -12.99
C CYS A 134 0.64 -7.36 -13.99
N LEU A 135 1.81 -7.19 -14.60
CA LEU A 135 2.37 -8.14 -15.55
C LEU A 135 2.58 -9.52 -14.90
N LYS A 136 3.18 -9.56 -13.70
CA LYS A 136 3.42 -10.82 -12.98
C LYS A 136 2.12 -11.54 -12.63
N SER A 137 1.08 -10.79 -12.24
CA SER A 137 -0.25 -11.34 -11.93
C SER A 137 -1.15 -11.54 -13.17
N GLY A 138 -0.60 -11.35 -14.40
CA GLY A 138 -1.30 -11.58 -15.66
C GLY A 138 -2.33 -10.53 -16.04
N ASN A 139 -2.27 -9.33 -15.46
CA ASN A 139 -3.17 -8.22 -15.73
C ASN A 139 -2.55 -7.22 -16.71
N ALA A 140 -3.38 -6.54 -17.49
CA ALA A 140 -3.01 -5.27 -18.10
C ALA A 140 -3.20 -4.13 -17.10
N VAL A 141 -2.41 -3.07 -17.25
CA VAL A 141 -2.45 -1.90 -16.38
C VAL A 141 -2.74 -0.62 -17.17
N VAL A 142 -3.59 0.23 -16.61
CA VAL A 142 -3.81 1.59 -17.09
C VAL A 142 -3.28 2.54 -16.03
N LEU A 143 -2.22 3.24 -16.36
CA LEU A 143 -1.48 4.14 -15.47
C LEU A 143 -1.96 5.57 -15.66
N ARG A 144 -2.40 6.23 -14.59
CA ARG A 144 -2.73 7.65 -14.58
C ARG A 144 -1.97 8.35 -13.46
N GLY A 145 -0.82 8.91 -13.80
CA GLY A 145 0.00 9.69 -12.88
C GLY A 145 -0.44 11.14 -12.73
N GLY A 146 -0.13 11.75 -11.59
CA GLY A 146 -0.35 13.17 -11.34
C GLY A 146 0.51 14.07 -12.24
N SER A 147 0.06 15.32 -12.43
CA SER A 147 0.72 16.30 -13.32
C SER A 147 2.13 16.70 -12.86
N ALA A 148 2.42 16.60 -11.55
CA ALA A 148 3.73 16.92 -11.00
C ALA A 148 4.85 15.99 -11.47
N ALA A 149 4.53 14.76 -11.89
CA ALA A 149 5.47 13.75 -12.38
C ALA A 149 5.22 13.41 -13.86
N LYS A 150 4.71 14.35 -14.63
CA LYS A 150 4.24 14.12 -16.01
C LYS A 150 5.32 13.58 -16.94
N HIS A 151 6.50 14.15 -16.88
CA HIS A 151 7.63 13.79 -17.76
C HIS A 151 8.20 12.44 -17.35
N SER A 152 8.51 12.26 -16.07
CA SER A 152 9.00 11.00 -15.51
C SER A 152 8.05 9.82 -15.76
N ASN A 153 6.76 10.00 -15.49
CA ASN A 153 5.77 8.93 -15.64
C ASN A 153 5.64 8.49 -17.11
N ARG A 154 5.62 9.44 -18.04
CA ARG A 154 5.56 9.13 -19.47
C ARG A 154 6.81 8.36 -19.90
N MET A 155 7.99 8.85 -19.52
CA MET A 155 9.25 8.21 -19.87
C MET A 155 9.36 6.80 -19.32
N LEU A 156 8.99 6.58 -18.05
CA LEU A 156 8.98 5.27 -17.43
C LEU A 156 7.98 4.31 -18.10
N ALA A 157 6.80 4.79 -18.47
CA ALA A 157 5.82 3.99 -19.20
C ALA A 157 6.34 3.59 -20.59
N GLU A 158 7.01 4.51 -21.32
CA GLU A 158 7.65 4.23 -22.61
C GLU A 158 8.77 3.18 -22.49
N VAL A 159 9.58 3.25 -21.41
CA VAL A 159 10.62 2.26 -21.12
C VAL A 159 10.02 0.88 -20.91
N VAL A 160 8.97 0.79 -20.09
CA VAL A 160 8.26 -0.48 -19.82
C VAL A 160 7.63 -1.02 -21.10
N GLN A 161 6.94 -0.19 -21.88
CA GLN A 161 6.33 -0.59 -23.15
C GLN A 161 7.37 -1.11 -24.16
N GLY A 162 8.53 -0.44 -24.23
CA GLY A 162 9.65 -0.87 -25.08
C GLY A 162 10.18 -2.26 -24.69
N ALA A 163 10.34 -2.51 -23.40
CA ALA A 163 10.75 -3.82 -22.89
C ALA A 163 9.68 -4.91 -23.13
N MET A 164 8.39 -4.57 -23.04
CA MET A 164 7.30 -5.49 -23.41
C MET A 164 7.40 -5.92 -24.88
N LEU A 165 7.65 -4.97 -25.79
CA LEU A 165 7.84 -5.27 -27.22
C LEU A 165 9.09 -6.14 -27.44
N GLU A 166 10.20 -5.87 -26.75
CA GLU A 166 11.42 -6.67 -26.79
C GLU A 166 11.17 -8.12 -26.32
N ALA A 167 10.28 -8.30 -25.32
CA ALA A 167 9.79 -9.60 -24.89
C ALA A 167 8.81 -10.27 -25.86
N GLY A 168 8.40 -9.62 -26.96
CA GLY A 168 7.36 -10.09 -27.87
C GLY A 168 5.97 -10.07 -27.27
N LEU A 169 5.71 -9.18 -26.31
CA LEU A 169 4.42 -9.00 -25.66
C LEU A 169 3.76 -7.68 -26.11
N PRO A 170 2.41 -7.57 -26.04
CA PRO A 170 1.71 -6.36 -26.47
C PRO A 170 2.04 -5.18 -25.54
N ALA A 171 2.62 -4.11 -26.09
CA ALA A 171 2.91 -2.87 -25.36
C ALA A 171 1.66 -2.22 -24.77
N GLU A 172 0.52 -2.41 -25.43
CA GLU A 172 -0.77 -1.91 -25.01
C GLU A 172 -1.27 -2.50 -23.67
N ALA A 173 -0.64 -3.57 -23.19
CA ALA A 173 -0.88 -4.09 -21.85
C ALA A 173 -0.46 -3.11 -20.75
N VAL A 174 0.37 -2.13 -21.07
CA VAL A 174 0.75 -1.01 -20.19
C VAL A 174 0.31 0.28 -20.87
N ALA A 175 -0.89 0.75 -20.57
CA ALA A 175 -1.42 2.01 -21.11
C ALA A 175 -1.09 3.17 -20.15
N PHE A 176 -0.57 4.28 -20.67
CA PHE A 176 -0.35 5.51 -19.91
C PHE A 176 -1.34 6.59 -20.36
N VAL A 177 -2.22 7.01 -19.47
CA VAL A 177 -3.25 8.03 -19.71
C VAL A 177 -2.84 9.32 -19.04
N ALA A 178 -2.46 10.31 -19.85
CA ALA A 178 -2.13 11.66 -19.37
C ALA A 178 -3.32 12.60 -19.63
N GLY A 179 -3.49 13.59 -18.75
CA GLY A 179 -4.49 14.61 -18.94
C GLY A 179 -4.97 15.26 -17.65
N PRO A 180 -5.86 16.25 -17.75
CA PRO A 180 -6.42 16.94 -16.60
C PRO A 180 -7.40 16.03 -15.81
N ARG A 181 -8.09 16.60 -14.81
CA ARG A 181 -8.99 15.86 -13.90
C ARG A 181 -10.16 15.19 -14.63
N GLU A 182 -10.65 15.81 -15.69
CA GLU A 182 -11.75 15.31 -16.53
C GLU A 182 -11.41 13.94 -17.15
N VAL A 183 -10.17 13.76 -17.57
CA VAL A 183 -9.65 12.49 -18.10
C VAL A 183 -9.67 11.38 -17.05
N LEU A 184 -9.45 11.72 -15.76
CA LEU A 184 -9.61 10.77 -14.68
C LEU A 184 -11.08 10.35 -14.52
N LEU A 185 -12.02 11.30 -14.56
CA LEU A 185 -13.45 11.00 -14.47
C LEU A 185 -13.93 10.14 -15.64
N GLU A 186 -13.45 10.42 -16.86
CA GLU A 186 -13.70 9.58 -18.04
C GLU A 186 -13.17 8.16 -17.81
N LEU A 187 -11.93 8.02 -17.34
CA LEU A 187 -11.29 6.73 -17.10
C LEU A 187 -12.09 5.86 -16.10
N VAL A 188 -12.49 6.42 -14.95
CA VAL A 188 -13.17 5.66 -13.89
C VAL A 188 -14.66 5.40 -14.19
N ALA A 189 -15.19 5.98 -15.23
CA ALA A 189 -16.53 5.69 -15.75
C ALA A 189 -16.56 4.48 -16.73
N LEU A 190 -15.40 3.97 -17.18
CA LEU A 190 -15.30 2.91 -18.20
C LEU A 190 -15.61 1.52 -17.62
N LYS A 191 -16.81 1.36 -17.09
CA LYS A 191 -17.34 0.08 -16.61
C LYS A 191 -17.30 -1.00 -17.70
N GLY A 192 -16.80 -2.19 -17.36
CA GLY A 192 -16.67 -3.32 -18.28
C GLY A 192 -15.39 -3.31 -19.13
N LEU A 193 -14.67 -2.19 -19.19
CA LEU A 193 -13.33 -2.11 -19.77
C LEU A 193 -12.24 -2.16 -18.73
N ILE A 194 -12.49 -1.62 -17.54
CA ILE A 194 -11.63 -1.67 -16.37
C ILE A 194 -12.32 -2.54 -15.32
N ASP A 195 -11.55 -3.42 -14.65
CA ASP A 195 -12.06 -4.34 -13.65
C ASP A 195 -11.91 -3.78 -12.23
N VAL A 196 -10.85 -2.99 -11.97
CA VAL A 196 -10.61 -2.37 -10.67
C VAL A 196 -9.78 -1.09 -10.81
N VAL A 197 -10.02 -0.14 -9.92
CA VAL A 197 -9.21 1.09 -9.75
C VAL A 197 -8.49 1.03 -8.41
N ILE A 198 -7.19 1.33 -8.40
CA ILE A 198 -6.36 1.40 -7.19
C ILE A 198 -5.77 2.81 -7.07
N PRO A 199 -6.24 3.64 -6.12
CA PRO A 199 -5.67 4.96 -5.88
C PRO A 199 -4.39 4.91 -5.03
N ARG A 200 -3.41 5.73 -5.40
CA ARG A 200 -2.15 5.98 -4.68
C ARG A 200 -1.96 7.48 -4.46
N GLY A 201 -2.83 8.09 -3.69
CA GLY A 201 -2.85 9.54 -3.42
C GLY A 201 -3.50 9.87 -2.09
N GLY A 202 -3.68 11.18 -1.86
CA GLY A 202 -4.30 11.70 -0.65
C GLY A 202 -5.79 11.41 -0.56
N GLU A 203 -6.41 11.88 0.54
CA GLU A 203 -7.83 11.64 0.85
C GLU A 203 -8.74 12.24 -0.23
N GLU A 204 -8.41 13.41 -0.76
CA GLU A 204 -9.18 14.07 -1.84
C GLU A 204 -9.33 13.15 -3.08
N LEU A 205 -8.28 12.44 -3.47
CA LEU A 205 -8.36 11.48 -4.60
C LEU A 205 -9.27 10.32 -4.27
N LYS A 206 -9.22 9.80 -3.04
CA LYS A 206 -10.06 8.68 -2.60
C LYS A 206 -11.54 9.07 -2.58
N GLU A 207 -11.86 10.23 -2.03
CA GLU A 207 -13.21 10.78 -2.00
C GLU A 207 -13.76 10.98 -3.41
N LEU A 208 -12.96 11.55 -4.31
CA LEU A 208 -13.33 11.72 -5.70
C LEU A 208 -13.69 10.39 -6.38
N LEU A 209 -12.86 9.37 -6.16
CA LEU A 209 -13.11 8.04 -6.74
C LEU A 209 -14.32 7.36 -6.11
N ALA A 210 -14.51 7.51 -4.79
CA ALA A 210 -15.68 6.98 -4.10
C ALA A 210 -17.00 7.59 -4.62
N GLN A 211 -16.98 8.86 -5.01
CA GLN A 211 -18.18 9.57 -5.51
C GLN A 211 -18.45 9.32 -7.00
N HIS A 212 -17.41 9.11 -7.81
CA HIS A 212 -17.54 9.18 -9.27
C HIS A 212 -17.17 7.88 -10.00
N SER A 213 -16.54 6.90 -9.33
CA SER A 213 -16.14 5.67 -10.01
C SER A 213 -17.33 4.74 -10.24
N ALA A 214 -17.55 4.36 -11.50
CA ALA A 214 -18.45 3.28 -11.89
C ALA A 214 -17.76 1.90 -11.86
N VAL A 215 -16.43 1.89 -11.62
CA VAL A 215 -15.59 0.70 -11.51
C VAL A 215 -15.30 0.44 -10.03
N PRO A 216 -15.23 -0.81 -9.56
CA PRO A 216 -14.81 -1.12 -8.19
C PRO A 216 -13.48 -0.46 -7.81
N VAL A 217 -13.39 0.10 -6.60
CA VAL A 217 -12.19 0.76 -6.10
C VAL A 217 -11.64 -0.02 -4.92
N ILE A 218 -10.37 -0.42 -4.98
CA ILE A 218 -9.63 -0.91 -3.83
C ILE A 218 -8.81 0.25 -3.27
N ALA A 219 -9.36 0.94 -2.29
CA ALA A 219 -8.72 2.11 -1.72
C ALA A 219 -7.60 1.72 -0.74
N ALA A 220 -6.41 2.28 -0.96
CA ALA A 220 -5.39 2.31 0.07
C ALA A 220 -5.81 3.27 1.19
N ALA A 221 -5.73 2.83 2.44
CA ALA A 221 -6.15 3.63 3.57
C ALA A 221 -5.07 4.62 4.03
N GLY A 222 -5.48 5.71 4.69
CA GLY A 222 -4.64 6.47 5.61
C GLY A 222 -4.38 5.65 6.88
N GLY A 223 -3.32 5.94 7.60
CA GLY A 223 -2.90 5.15 8.75
C GLY A 223 -2.89 5.92 10.06
N ASN A 224 -3.99 5.93 10.80
CA ASN A 224 -3.97 6.36 12.20
C ASN A 224 -3.65 5.15 13.08
N CYS A 225 -2.35 4.82 13.15
CA CYS A 225 -1.86 3.60 13.79
C CYS A 225 -1.52 3.82 15.26
N HIS A 226 -1.70 2.79 16.08
CA HIS A 226 -1.45 2.84 17.53
C HIS A 226 -0.35 1.85 17.96
N VAL A 227 0.35 2.24 19.01
CA VAL A 227 1.17 1.33 19.83
C VAL A 227 0.61 1.35 21.25
N TYR A 228 0.14 0.22 21.74
CA TYR A 228 -0.30 0.05 23.11
C TYR A 228 0.77 -0.68 23.94
N VAL A 229 1.18 -0.05 25.01
CA VAL A 229 2.13 -0.62 26.01
C VAL A 229 1.31 -1.12 27.19
N ASP A 230 1.21 -2.44 27.30
CA ASP A 230 0.40 -3.13 28.29
C ASP A 230 1.05 -3.17 29.69
N ALA A 231 0.28 -3.54 30.69
CA ALA A 231 0.74 -3.70 32.08
C ALA A 231 1.91 -4.68 32.23
N ALA A 232 1.95 -5.73 31.41
CA ALA A 232 2.96 -6.76 31.39
C ALA A 232 4.06 -6.54 30.34
N ALA A 233 4.23 -5.32 29.84
CA ALA A 233 5.21 -5.02 28.80
C ALA A 233 6.67 -5.06 29.31
N ASP A 234 7.56 -5.58 28.50
CA ASP A 234 9.00 -5.26 28.62
C ASP A 234 9.21 -3.81 28.17
N LEU A 235 9.56 -2.93 29.09
CA LEU A 235 9.64 -1.49 28.85
C LEU A 235 10.80 -1.10 27.91
N LYS A 236 11.87 -1.92 27.84
CA LYS A 236 12.95 -1.69 26.87
C LYS A 236 12.48 -2.00 25.44
N MET A 237 11.76 -3.12 25.29
CA MET A 237 11.12 -3.48 24.01
C MET A 237 10.07 -2.42 23.62
N ALA A 238 9.22 -2.00 24.55
CA ALA A 238 8.21 -0.97 24.33
C ALA A 238 8.82 0.34 23.83
N LEU A 239 9.92 0.78 24.41
CA LEU A 239 10.67 1.95 23.96
C LEU A 239 11.19 1.77 22.52
N ALA A 240 11.84 0.65 22.24
CA ALA A 240 12.40 0.37 20.92
C ALA A 240 11.30 0.32 19.84
N VAL A 241 10.19 -0.38 20.12
CA VAL A 241 9.02 -0.48 19.20
C VAL A 241 8.41 0.89 18.97
N THR A 242 8.13 1.67 20.03
CA THR A 242 7.50 2.99 19.92
C THR A 242 8.36 3.97 19.11
N VAL A 243 9.66 4.04 19.44
CA VAL A 243 10.60 4.91 18.73
C VAL A 243 10.73 4.53 17.25
N ASN A 244 10.84 3.23 16.95
CA ASN A 244 10.88 2.76 15.57
C ASN A 244 9.57 3.08 14.84
N ALA A 245 8.43 2.79 15.45
CA ALA A 245 7.11 3.00 14.87
C ALA A 245 6.85 4.47 14.48
N LYS A 246 7.37 5.44 15.25
CA LYS A 246 7.21 6.87 14.94
C LYS A 246 8.37 7.46 14.15
N CYS A 247 9.61 7.18 14.51
CA CYS A 247 10.76 7.98 14.07
C CYS A 247 11.48 7.43 12.83
N GLN A 248 11.30 6.14 12.47
CA GLN A 248 12.01 5.54 11.35
C GLN A 248 11.62 6.20 10.01
N ARG A 249 10.33 6.47 9.79
CA ARG A 249 9.80 7.22 8.63
C ARG A 249 8.42 7.79 8.97
N PRO A 250 8.32 9.01 9.51
CA PRO A 250 7.08 9.53 10.06
C PRO A 250 5.99 9.83 9.02
N GLY A 251 6.38 10.12 7.76
CA GLY A 251 5.47 10.52 6.68
C GLY A 251 4.83 9.37 5.89
N VAL A 252 4.65 8.17 6.51
CA VAL A 252 4.02 7.00 5.87
C VAL A 252 2.86 6.47 6.72
N CYS A 253 1.90 5.82 6.06
CA CYS A 253 0.64 5.39 6.66
C CYS A 253 0.75 4.34 7.77
N ASN A 254 1.86 3.61 7.87
CA ASN A 254 2.11 2.63 8.93
C ASN A 254 2.96 3.19 10.09
N ALA A 255 3.29 4.49 10.09
CA ALA A 255 3.89 5.14 11.24
C ALA A 255 2.87 5.29 12.38
N ALA A 256 3.31 5.09 13.62
CA ALA A 256 2.40 5.25 14.75
C ALA A 256 2.05 6.74 14.97
N GLU A 257 0.77 7.01 15.18
CA GLU A 257 0.24 8.35 15.44
C GLU A 257 -0.18 8.53 16.89
N THR A 258 -0.52 7.43 17.57
CA THR A 258 -0.90 7.44 18.99
C THR A 258 -0.15 6.35 19.78
N LEU A 259 0.37 6.75 20.93
CA LEU A 259 0.93 5.87 21.97
C LEU A 259 -0.08 5.76 23.12
N LEU A 260 -0.54 4.56 23.41
CA LEU A 260 -1.35 4.21 24.58
C LEU A 260 -0.47 3.52 25.62
N VAL A 261 -0.55 3.95 26.86
CA VAL A 261 0.27 3.38 27.96
C VAL A 261 -0.64 2.96 29.10
N HIS A 262 -0.56 1.68 29.49
CA HIS A 262 -1.32 1.19 30.63
C HIS A 262 -0.87 1.90 31.93
N ARG A 263 -1.85 2.26 32.78
CA ARG A 263 -1.63 3.01 34.03
C ARG A 263 -0.56 2.38 34.92
N ALA A 264 -0.52 1.05 35.00
CA ALA A 264 0.39 0.33 35.88
C ALA A 264 1.87 0.57 35.57
N VAL A 265 2.22 0.84 34.29
CA VAL A 265 3.60 1.06 33.85
C VAL A 265 3.87 2.53 33.47
N ALA A 266 2.84 3.38 33.50
CA ALA A 266 2.93 4.75 33.01
C ALA A 266 3.96 5.61 33.78
N SER A 267 4.03 5.48 35.09
CA SER A 267 4.98 6.26 35.91
C SER A 267 6.46 5.93 35.63
N GLU A 268 6.75 4.70 35.21
CA GLU A 268 8.10 4.26 34.86
C GLU A 268 8.41 4.52 33.38
N PHE A 269 7.48 4.27 32.50
CA PHE A 269 7.70 4.28 31.04
C PHE A 269 7.62 5.70 30.45
N LEU A 270 6.62 6.51 30.83
CA LEU A 270 6.39 7.82 30.22
C LEU A 270 7.59 8.77 30.30
N PRO A 271 8.30 8.93 31.46
CA PRO A 271 9.47 9.79 31.52
C PRO A 271 10.55 9.42 30.50
N VAL A 272 10.77 8.12 30.31
CA VAL A 272 11.80 7.59 29.41
C VAL A 272 11.42 7.78 27.94
N VAL A 273 10.20 7.38 27.56
CA VAL A 273 9.75 7.46 26.16
C VAL A 273 9.54 8.90 25.70
N ILE A 274 9.02 9.79 26.57
CA ILE A 274 8.84 11.21 26.25
C ILE A 274 10.20 11.89 26.05
N ALA A 275 11.19 11.63 26.91
CA ALA A 275 12.54 12.15 26.76
C ALA A 275 13.17 11.70 25.42
N GLU A 276 13.06 10.42 25.07
CA GLU A 276 13.64 9.88 23.84
C GLU A 276 12.95 10.39 22.57
N LEU A 277 11.60 10.44 22.54
CA LEU A 277 10.85 11.00 21.42
C LEU A 277 11.13 12.49 21.24
N THR A 278 11.16 13.27 22.32
CA THR A 278 11.50 14.70 22.27
C THR A 278 12.92 14.93 21.78
N ARG A 279 13.90 14.11 22.23
CA ARG A 279 15.28 14.16 21.74
C ARG A 279 15.38 13.93 20.23
N ARG A 280 14.46 13.15 19.66
CA ARG A 280 14.35 12.89 18.21
C ARG A 280 13.51 13.93 17.46
N GLY A 281 13.07 14.98 18.13
CA GLY A 281 12.31 16.07 17.52
C GLY A 281 10.82 15.81 17.38
N VAL A 282 10.28 14.79 18.05
CA VAL A 282 8.82 14.50 18.01
C VAL A 282 8.07 15.50 18.89
N GLU A 283 7.12 16.23 18.30
CA GLU A 283 6.14 17.03 19.02
C GLU A 283 5.10 16.09 19.68
N LEU A 284 4.92 16.23 20.99
CA LEU A 284 4.00 15.39 21.74
C LEU A 284 2.77 16.16 22.17
N VAL A 285 1.59 15.59 21.89
CA VAL A 285 0.29 16.04 22.42
C VAL A 285 -0.23 14.96 23.37
N VAL A 286 -0.47 15.32 24.63
CA VAL A 286 -0.66 14.34 25.70
C VAL A 286 -1.96 14.58 26.49
N ASP A 287 -2.51 13.52 27.09
CA ASP A 287 -3.65 13.63 27.99
C ASP A 287 -3.24 14.23 29.36
N ARG A 288 -4.24 14.49 30.21
CA ARG A 288 -4.00 15.04 31.55
C ARG A 288 -3.17 14.10 32.42
N ALA A 289 -3.46 12.80 32.39
CA ALA A 289 -2.76 11.83 33.21
C ALA A 289 -1.26 11.76 32.89
N THR A 290 -0.90 11.87 31.61
CA THR A 290 0.49 11.98 31.17
C THR A 290 1.15 13.26 31.70
N THR A 291 0.45 14.43 31.64
CA THR A 291 0.98 15.69 32.18
C THR A 291 1.21 15.64 33.68
N ASP A 292 0.29 15.01 34.42
CA ASP A 292 0.39 14.87 35.87
C ASP A 292 1.60 13.97 36.27
N LEU A 293 1.96 12.98 35.46
CA LEU A 293 3.10 12.09 35.68
C LEU A 293 4.44 12.66 35.18
N VAL A 294 4.41 13.43 34.09
CA VAL A 294 5.59 14.05 33.48
C VAL A 294 5.31 15.54 33.25
N PRO A 295 5.58 16.39 34.24
CA PRO A 295 5.36 17.83 34.13
C PRO A 295 6.44 18.51 33.29
N ASP A 296 6.30 18.46 31.97
CA ASP A 296 7.21 19.08 31.00
C ASP A 296 6.46 20.18 30.22
N PRO A 297 6.92 21.45 30.24
CA PRO A 297 6.23 22.57 29.58
C PRO A 297 6.20 22.46 28.04
N ARG A 298 6.98 21.57 27.45
CA ARG A 298 6.98 21.31 26.00
C ARG A 298 5.79 20.45 25.56
N LEU A 299 5.17 19.72 26.48
CA LEU A 299 4.02 18.86 26.20
C LEU A 299 2.78 19.73 26.00
N LYS A 300 2.09 19.50 24.87
CA LYS A 300 0.83 20.17 24.57
C LYS A 300 -0.35 19.30 24.97
N ARG A 301 -1.45 19.90 25.36
CA ARG A 301 -2.64 19.12 25.73
C ARG A 301 -3.31 18.54 24.50
N ALA A 302 -3.57 17.24 24.53
CA ALA A 302 -4.34 16.55 23.50
C ALA A 302 -5.84 16.90 23.63
N ASN A 303 -6.52 16.90 22.50
CA ASN A 303 -7.97 16.91 22.38
C ASN A 303 -8.43 15.77 21.46
N ARG A 304 -9.73 15.61 21.28
CA ARG A 304 -10.31 14.54 20.46
C ARG A 304 -9.75 14.52 19.04
N THR A 305 -9.63 15.67 18.40
CA THR A 305 -9.12 15.79 17.03
C THR A 305 -7.68 15.27 16.88
N HIS A 306 -6.84 15.40 17.91
CA HIS A 306 -5.49 14.88 17.86
C HIS A 306 -5.44 13.33 17.78
N TYR A 307 -6.42 12.64 18.38
CA TYR A 307 -6.52 11.18 18.30
C TYR A 307 -7.15 10.69 16.97
N GLU A 308 -7.87 11.60 16.28
CA GLU A 308 -8.49 11.33 14.97
C GLU A 308 -7.54 11.65 13.79
N THR A 309 -6.39 12.30 14.07
CA THR A 309 -5.51 12.85 13.03
C THR A 309 -4.36 11.91 12.69
N GLU A 310 -4.21 11.58 11.41
CA GLU A 310 -2.97 11.06 10.84
C GLU A 310 -2.03 12.24 10.62
N PHE A 311 -1.01 12.42 11.48
CA PHE A 311 -0.11 13.58 11.43
C PHE A 311 0.86 13.54 10.25
N LEU A 312 1.32 12.35 9.87
CA LEU A 312 2.32 12.14 8.81
C LEU A 312 3.62 12.96 9.03
N ASP A 313 3.95 13.23 10.28
CA ASP A 313 5.08 14.07 10.69
C ASP A 313 5.66 13.56 12.01
N LEU A 314 6.76 14.16 12.48
CA LEU A 314 7.33 13.95 13.81
C LEU A 314 6.41 14.58 14.87
N LYS A 315 5.20 14.07 14.94
CA LYS A 315 4.18 14.41 15.91
C LYS A 315 3.42 13.18 16.36
N MET A 316 3.10 13.06 17.64
CA MET A 316 2.44 11.89 18.21
C MET A 316 1.54 12.25 19.37
N ALA A 317 0.36 11.63 19.44
CA ALA A 317 -0.51 11.69 20.59
C ALA A 317 -0.10 10.64 21.64
N VAL A 318 -0.23 10.96 22.93
CA VAL A 318 0.05 10.03 24.04
C VAL A 318 -1.14 10.05 24.99
N ARG A 319 -1.58 8.86 25.40
CA ARG A 319 -2.69 8.70 26.34
C ARG A 319 -2.41 7.56 27.34
N VAL A 320 -2.68 7.81 28.62
CA VAL A 320 -2.75 6.78 29.64
C VAL A 320 -4.12 6.12 29.62
N VAL A 321 -4.15 4.79 29.66
CA VAL A 321 -5.38 3.99 29.72
C VAL A 321 -5.37 3.12 30.97
N GLU A 322 -6.55 2.88 31.54
CA GLU A 322 -6.70 2.16 32.81
C GLU A 322 -6.63 0.63 32.61
N SER A 323 -6.96 0.16 31.39
CA SER A 323 -7.07 -1.28 31.11
C SER A 323 -6.84 -1.57 29.62
N LEU A 324 -6.70 -2.85 29.30
CA LEU A 324 -6.72 -3.36 27.92
C LEU A 324 -8.04 -3.02 27.23
N ASP A 325 -9.18 -3.08 27.94
CA ASP A 325 -10.50 -2.74 27.39
C ASP A 325 -10.51 -1.27 26.90
N GLU A 326 -10.03 -0.33 27.73
CA GLU A 326 -9.93 1.07 27.34
C GLU A 326 -8.98 1.29 26.15
N ALA A 327 -7.91 0.53 26.06
CA ALA A 327 -7.00 0.58 24.90
C ALA A 327 -7.72 0.10 23.62
N ILE A 328 -8.44 -1.02 23.69
CA ILE A 328 -9.22 -1.57 22.57
C ILE A 328 -10.32 -0.60 22.14
N ASP A 329 -11.04 -0.01 23.10
CA ASP A 329 -12.08 0.99 22.83
C ASP A 329 -11.50 2.23 22.13
N HIS A 330 -10.30 2.69 22.57
CA HIS A 330 -9.61 3.81 21.94
C HIS A 330 -9.23 3.49 20.51
N VAL A 331 -8.56 2.37 20.27
CA VAL A 331 -8.15 1.94 18.92
C VAL A 331 -9.36 1.74 18.02
N THR A 332 -10.44 1.15 18.52
CA THR A 332 -11.68 0.95 17.77
C THR A 332 -12.35 2.27 17.39
N THR A 333 -12.26 3.28 18.28
CA THR A 333 -12.89 4.59 18.07
C THR A 333 -12.10 5.48 17.12
N PHE A 334 -10.78 5.47 17.21
CA PHE A 334 -9.91 6.45 16.55
C PHE A 334 -9.02 5.83 15.45
N GLY A 335 -8.82 4.52 15.48
CA GLY A 335 -7.97 3.82 14.51
C GLY A 335 -8.56 3.82 13.11
N SER A 336 -7.69 3.75 12.12
CA SER A 336 -8.06 3.66 10.70
C SER A 336 -8.28 2.21 10.23
N GLY A 337 -8.04 1.21 11.11
CA GLY A 337 -8.02 -0.21 10.75
C GLY A 337 -6.81 -0.62 9.92
N HIS A 338 -5.73 0.19 9.93
CA HIS A 338 -4.52 -0.06 9.14
C HIS A 338 -3.55 -1.01 9.85
N SER A 339 -2.87 -0.52 10.90
CA SER A 339 -1.84 -1.29 11.61
C SER A 339 -1.84 -0.91 13.08
N GLU A 340 -2.01 -1.90 13.93
CA GLU A 340 -2.11 -1.70 15.36
C GLU A 340 -1.12 -2.62 16.09
N ALA A 341 -0.52 -2.16 17.18
CA ALA A 341 0.47 -2.94 17.91
C ALA A 341 0.20 -2.95 19.42
N ILE A 342 0.39 -4.11 20.03
CA ILE A 342 0.49 -4.28 21.48
C ILE A 342 1.91 -4.73 21.86
N VAL A 343 2.46 -4.15 22.91
CA VAL A 343 3.68 -4.67 23.56
C VAL A 343 3.30 -5.24 24.91
N THR A 344 3.44 -6.55 25.07
CA THR A 344 3.05 -7.28 26.28
C THR A 344 3.83 -8.58 26.46
N GLY A 345 4.02 -9.01 27.70
CA GLY A 345 4.47 -10.34 28.08
C GLY A 345 3.31 -11.28 28.46
N ASP A 346 2.08 -10.77 28.50
CA ASP A 346 0.90 -11.54 28.83
C ASP A 346 0.26 -12.12 27.56
N LEU A 347 0.18 -13.46 27.50
CA LEU A 347 -0.38 -14.18 26.37
C LEU A 347 -1.89 -13.93 26.19
N GLU A 348 -2.64 -13.81 27.29
CA GLU A 348 -4.09 -13.57 27.24
C GLU A 348 -4.37 -12.17 26.70
N ALA A 349 -3.64 -11.15 27.16
CA ALA A 349 -3.74 -9.79 26.63
C ALA A 349 -3.39 -9.74 25.14
N ALA A 350 -2.32 -10.43 24.70
CA ALA A 350 -1.95 -10.51 23.30
C ALA A 350 -3.04 -11.16 22.44
N GLN A 351 -3.59 -12.30 22.90
CA GLN A 351 -4.66 -13.02 22.18
C GLN A 351 -5.96 -12.21 22.11
N ARG A 352 -6.34 -11.52 23.19
CA ARG A 352 -7.50 -10.63 23.19
C ARG A 352 -7.32 -9.48 22.23
N PHE A 353 -6.20 -8.76 22.33
CA PHE A 353 -5.92 -7.62 21.43
C PHE A 353 -5.96 -8.04 19.97
N THR A 354 -5.31 -9.15 19.60
CA THR A 354 -5.28 -9.62 18.21
C THR A 354 -6.64 -10.09 17.69
N ARG A 355 -7.52 -10.58 18.56
CA ARG A 355 -8.87 -11.03 18.20
C ARG A 355 -9.87 -9.89 18.11
N GLU A 356 -9.75 -8.90 19.02
CA GLU A 356 -10.76 -7.85 19.19
C GLU A 356 -10.45 -6.61 18.35
N ILE A 357 -9.17 -6.36 18.00
CA ILE A 357 -8.79 -5.28 17.10
C ILE A 357 -9.02 -5.68 15.63
N ASP A 358 -9.92 -4.95 14.97
CA ASP A 358 -10.27 -5.17 13.57
C ASP A 358 -9.43 -4.27 12.65
N ALA A 359 -8.13 -4.56 12.54
CA ALA A 359 -7.20 -3.90 11.63
C ALA A 359 -6.71 -4.85 10.53
N ALA A 360 -6.16 -4.28 9.45
CA ALA A 360 -5.56 -5.06 8.37
C ALA A 360 -4.33 -5.84 8.87
N VAL A 361 -3.57 -5.26 9.80
CA VAL A 361 -2.44 -5.93 10.46
C VAL A 361 -2.43 -5.61 11.96
N VAL A 362 -2.29 -6.63 12.79
CA VAL A 362 -2.14 -6.50 14.23
C VAL A 362 -0.84 -7.14 14.67
N TYR A 363 -0.01 -6.38 15.39
CA TYR A 363 1.30 -6.80 15.85
C TYR A 363 1.30 -7.10 17.34
N VAL A 364 2.01 -8.14 17.71
CA VAL A 364 2.41 -8.42 19.09
C VAL A 364 3.93 -8.26 19.17
N ASN A 365 4.41 -7.36 20.02
CA ASN A 365 5.83 -7.12 20.27
C ASN A 365 6.65 -6.73 19.03
N ALA A 366 6.02 -6.04 18.07
CA ALA A 366 6.69 -5.56 16.86
C ALA A 366 6.16 -4.19 16.43
N SER A 367 6.96 -3.48 15.64
CA SER A 367 6.63 -2.15 15.12
C SER A 367 5.60 -2.22 14.00
N THR A 368 4.68 -1.26 13.96
CA THR A 368 3.72 -1.07 12.86
C THR A 368 4.41 -0.81 11.51
N ARG A 369 5.69 -0.40 11.52
CA ARG A 369 6.49 -0.13 10.33
C ARG A 369 6.72 -1.35 9.43
N PHE A 370 6.49 -2.56 9.93
CA PHE A 370 6.58 -3.78 9.12
C PHE A 370 5.41 -3.99 8.17
N THR A 371 4.33 -3.21 8.22
CA THR A 371 3.22 -3.30 7.26
C THR A 371 3.65 -2.72 5.90
N ASP A 372 4.38 -3.52 5.16
CA ASP A 372 5.02 -3.16 3.89
C ASP A 372 5.18 -4.43 3.05
N GLY A 373 4.91 -4.34 1.75
CA GLY A 373 4.97 -5.51 0.85
C GLY A 373 6.35 -6.15 0.80
N GLY A 374 7.43 -5.37 0.79
CA GLY A 374 8.79 -5.89 0.83
C GLY A 374 9.10 -6.59 2.14
N GLN A 375 8.70 -5.98 3.28
CA GLN A 375 8.91 -6.56 4.62
C GLN A 375 8.08 -7.83 4.85
N PHE A 376 6.95 -7.99 4.18
CA PHE A 376 6.12 -9.19 4.24
C PHE A 376 6.54 -10.27 3.22
N GLY A 377 7.63 -10.03 2.48
CA GLY A 377 8.10 -10.97 1.46
C GLY A 377 7.20 -11.02 0.21
N LEU A 378 6.42 -9.97 -0.03
CA LEU A 378 5.54 -9.82 -1.18
C LEU A 378 6.19 -9.05 -2.34
N GLY A 379 7.49 -8.73 -2.23
CA GLY A 379 8.29 -7.98 -3.20
C GLY A 379 7.92 -6.50 -3.22
N ALA A 380 6.80 -6.16 -3.84
CA ALA A 380 6.26 -4.81 -3.89
C ALA A 380 4.77 -4.80 -3.53
N GLU A 381 4.22 -3.58 -3.37
CA GLU A 381 2.79 -3.39 -3.13
C GLU A 381 2.21 -2.22 -3.91
N MET A 382 0.95 -2.32 -4.27
CA MET A 382 0.16 -1.21 -4.84
C MET A 382 -0.50 -0.34 -3.78
N GLY A 383 -0.21 -0.56 -2.50
CA GLY A 383 -0.79 0.10 -1.35
C GLY A 383 -1.31 -0.88 -0.32
N ILE A 384 -1.82 -0.34 0.78
CA ILE A 384 -2.34 -1.11 1.90
C ILE A 384 -3.81 -0.78 2.05
N SER A 385 -4.68 -1.78 1.88
CA SER A 385 -6.13 -1.63 1.99
C SER A 385 -6.62 -2.00 3.39
N THR A 386 -7.52 -1.22 3.94
CA THR A 386 -8.28 -1.58 5.16
C THR A 386 -9.69 -2.10 4.86
N GLN A 387 -10.06 -2.14 3.57
CA GLN A 387 -11.38 -2.62 3.16
C GLN A 387 -11.53 -4.12 3.44
N LYS A 388 -12.69 -4.51 3.96
CA LYS A 388 -13.02 -5.93 4.23
C LYS A 388 -13.53 -6.63 2.97
N LEU A 389 -12.70 -6.59 1.92
CA LEU A 389 -12.92 -7.28 0.65
C LEU A 389 -11.84 -8.37 0.47
N HIS A 390 -11.70 -8.89 -0.75
CA HIS A 390 -10.67 -9.88 -1.07
C HIS A 390 -9.24 -9.35 -0.91
N ALA A 391 -9.04 -8.03 -0.97
CA ALA A 391 -7.78 -7.34 -0.78
C ALA A 391 -7.82 -6.51 0.51
N ARG A 392 -7.26 -7.03 1.60
CA ARG A 392 -7.05 -6.35 2.87
C ARG A 392 -5.59 -6.52 3.31
N GLY A 393 -4.94 -5.44 3.74
CA GLY A 393 -3.50 -5.39 3.94
C GLY A 393 -2.75 -4.95 2.69
N PRO A 394 -1.45 -5.26 2.56
CA PRO A 394 -0.67 -4.94 1.38
C PRO A 394 -1.24 -5.59 0.11
N ILE A 395 -1.48 -4.79 -0.93
CA ILE A 395 -2.01 -5.25 -2.22
C ILE A 395 -0.83 -5.68 -3.08
N SER A 396 -0.63 -6.98 -3.21
CA SER A 396 0.42 -7.57 -4.04
C SER A 396 -0.17 -8.53 -5.08
N LEU A 397 0.59 -9.53 -5.52
CA LEU A 397 0.23 -10.42 -6.63
C LEU A 397 -1.08 -11.18 -6.41
N ARG A 398 -1.33 -11.69 -5.19
CA ARG A 398 -2.55 -12.48 -4.90
C ARG A 398 -3.80 -11.63 -4.91
N GLU A 399 -3.72 -10.38 -4.40
CA GLU A 399 -4.81 -9.41 -4.34
C GLU A 399 -5.17 -8.86 -5.73
N LEU A 400 -4.25 -8.98 -6.70
CA LEU A 400 -4.47 -8.66 -8.12
C LEU A 400 -5.06 -9.82 -8.91
N THR A 401 -5.53 -10.86 -8.24
CA THR A 401 -6.19 -12.02 -8.82
C THR A 401 -7.52 -12.30 -8.14
N CYS A 402 -8.38 -13.05 -8.80
CA CYS A 402 -9.61 -13.58 -8.24
C CYS A 402 -9.72 -15.08 -8.50
N GLN A 403 -10.81 -15.69 -8.04
CA GLN A 403 -11.03 -17.12 -8.16
C GLN A 403 -12.03 -17.43 -9.26
N LYS A 404 -11.77 -18.50 -10.01
CA LYS A 404 -12.67 -19.07 -11.02
C LYS A 404 -12.91 -20.54 -10.72
N TYR A 405 -14.17 -20.99 -10.83
CA TYR A 405 -14.49 -22.41 -10.78
C TYR A 405 -14.37 -23.02 -12.19
N VAL A 406 -13.75 -24.18 -12.27
CA VAL A 406 -13.71 -25.05 -13.45
C VAL A 406 -14.39 -26.36 -13.05
N ALA A 407 -15.41 -26.75 -13.80
CA ALA A 407 -16.12 -28.01 -13.60
C ALA A 407 -15.85 -28.92 -14.80
N TRP A 408 -15.32 -30.13 -14.54
CA TRP A 408 -15.16 -31.18 -15.52
C TRP A 408 -16.29 -32.19 -15.33
N GLY A 409 -16.96 -32.52 -16.40
CA GLY A 409 -18.06 -33.45 -16.41
C GLY A 409 -17.99 -34.42 -17.57
N ASP A 410 -18.90 -35.39 -17.55
CA ASP A 410 -19.07 -36.44 -18.53
C ASP A 410 -20.57 -36.51 -18.96
N GLY A 411 -21.13 -35.33 -19.30
CA GLY A 411 -22.52 -35.21 -19.74
C GLY A 411 -23.59 -35.07 -18.65
N GLN A 412 -23.20 -34.81 -17.39
CA GLN A 412 -24.16 -34.62 -16.31
C GLN A 412 -25.07 -33.42 -16.56
N GLY A 413 -26.39 -33.64 -16.50
CA GLY A 413 -27.42 -32.61 -16.52
C GLY A 413 -28.08 -32.40 -15.14
N ARG A 414 -28.64 -31.24 -14.92
CA ARG A 414 -29.46 -30.95 -13.74
C ARG A 414 -30.89 -31.40 -14.05
N ALA A 415 -31.47 -32.24 -13.16
CA ALA A 415 -32.90 -32.62 -13.20
C ALA A 415 -33.82 -31.44 -12.94
#